data_ed6348a93ae7ec2e6d321df637e74fb2
#
_entry.id   ed6348a93ae7ec2e6d321df637e74fb2
#
_cell.length_a   1.000
_cell.length_b   1.000
_cell.length_c   1.000
_cell.angle_alpha   90.00
_cell.angle_beta   90.00
_cell.angle_gamma   90.00
#
_symmetry.space_group_name_H-M   'P 1'
#
loop_
_entity.id
_entity.type
_entity.pdbx_description
1 polymer ?
#
loop_
_entity_poly.entity_id
_entity_poly.type
_entity_poly.pdbx_seq_one_letter_code
_entity_poly.pdbx_strand_id
1 'polypeptide(L)'
;IETTDGYITIVGSKNIVHKIHQMLEQTQERLYVLASGEILSEFMQDLQNLVAIGKKVVILSDDFEIPSAICHKTTTEKNQIRLITDSSYVLTGVISGNEHDTCLYSGQQNLVSVMKEALKNKIELLSK
;
A
#
# COMPACT_ATOMS: atom_id res chain seq x y z
N ILE A 1 -19.33 -10.27 10.96
CA ILE A 1 -19.66 -10.09 9.96
C ILE A 1 -18.85 -10.21 8.99
N GLU A 2 -18.68 -10.56 8.33
CA GLU A 2 -17.93 -10.69 7.54
C GLU A 2 -18.14 -10.52 6.36
N THR A 3 -17.83 -10.08 5.63
CA THR A 3 -18.07 -9.74 4.45
C THR A 3 -16.92 -9.86 3.71
N THR A 4 -16.44 -10.96 3.50
CA THR A 4 -15.21 -11.21 2.85
C THR A 4 -15.27 -10.99 1.37
N ASP A 5 -16.44 -10.97 0.79
CA ASP A 5 -16.53 -10.81 -0.65
C ASP A 5 -16.79 -9.39 -1.09
N GLY A 6 -16.82 -8.48 -0.17
CA GLY A 6 -17.15 -7.11 -0.51
C GLY A 6 -16.00 -6.18 -0.32
N TYR A 7 -16.33 -4.92 -0.15
CA TYR A 7 -15.34 -3.90 0.12
C TYR A 7 -15.92 -2.92 1.13
N ILE A 8 -15.02 -2.15 1.73
CA ILE A 8 -15.39 -1.13 2.69
C ILE A 8 -14.80 0.19 2.22
N THR A 9 -15.59 1.24 2.25
CA THR A 9 -15.10 2.58 1.96
C THR A 9 -14.74 3.23 3.28
N ILE A 10 -13.51 3.70 3.40
CA ILE A 10 -13.04 4.37 4.59
C ILE A 10 -12.98 5.86 4.30
N VAL A 11 -13.63 6.65 5.13
CA VAL A 11 -13.72 8.09 4.92
C VAL A 11 -12.91 8.83 5.96
N GLY A 12 -12.17 9.83 5.52
CA GLY A 12 -11.39 10.68 6.40
C GLY A 12 -9.94 10.29 6.47
N SER A 13 -9.06 11.27 6.31
CA SER A 13 -7.62 11.02 6.30
C SER A 13 -7.15 10.30 7.54
N LYS A 14 -7.63 10.67 8.72
CA LYS A 14 -7.20 10.03 9.96
C LYS A 14 -7.58 8.55 9.99
N ASN A 15 -8.79 8.24 9.54
CA ASN A 15 -9.25 6.86 9.53
C ASN A 15 -8.47 6.03 8.53
N ILE A 16 -8.13 6.63 7.39
CA ILE A 16 -7.36 5.95 6.36
C ILE A 16 -5.94 5.66 6.87
N VAL A 17 -5.30 6.65 7.47
CA VAL A 17 -3.96 6.47 8.03
C VAL A 17 -3.96 5.38 9.10
N HIS A 18 -4.98 5.39 9.96
CA HIS A 18 -5.11 4.38 11.00
C HIS A 18 -5.24 2.98 10.39
N LYS A 19 -6.03 2.85 9.33
CA LYS A 19 -6.21 1.56 8.65
C LYS A 19 -4.92 1.10 8.03
N ILE A 20 -4.15 1.99 7.44
CA ILE A 20 -2.87 1.62 6.84
C ILE A 20 -1.91 1.12 7.90
N HIS A 21 -1.79 1.82 9.03
CA HIS A 21 -0.94 1.35 10.12
C HIS A 21 -1.36 -0.05 10.56
N GLN A 22 -2.66 -0.29 10.68
CA GLN A 22 -3.17 -1.59 11.07
C GLN A 22 -2.78 -2.67 10.06
N MET A 23 -2.94 -2.38 8.77
CA MET A 23 -2.58 -3.34 7.73
C MET A 23 -1.08 -3.67 7.76
N LEU A 24 -0.25 -2.64 7.98
CA LEU A 24 1.19 -2.86 8.04
C LEU A 24 1.56 -3.71 9.24
N GLU A 25 0.96 -3.45 10.39
CA GLU A 25 1.22 -4.24 11.60
C GLU A 25 0.78 -5.69 11.42
N GLN A 26 -0.26 -5.93 10.66
CA GLN A 26 -0.81 -7.27 10.48
C GLN A 26 -0.18 -8.04 9.33
N THR A 27 0.76 -7.43 8.62
CA THR A 27 1.41 -8.09 7.49
C THR A 27 2.20 -9.30 7.97
N GLN A 28 1.93 -10.46 7.37
CA GLN A 28 2.55 -11.71 7.76
C GLN A 28 3.76 -12.07 6.91
N GLU A 29 3.69 -11.84 5.61
CA GLU A 29 4.73 -12.28 4.69
C GLU A 29 5.26 -11.19 3.78
N ARG A 30 4.40 -10.43 3.15
CA ARG A 30 4.83 -9.50 2.12
C ARG A 30 3.92 -8.31 1.96
N LEU A 31 4.50 -7.27 1.39
CA LEU A 31 3.79 -6.02 1.20
C LEU A 31 4.25 -5.37 -0.11
N TYR A 32 3.30 -4.87 -0.89
CA TYR A 32 3.59 -4.05 -2.05
C TYR A 32 2.89 -2.72 -1.86
N VAL A 33 3.60 -1.61 -2.07
CA VAL A 33 2.99 -0.30 -1.94
C VAL A 33 3.47 0.63 -3.06
N LEU A 34 2.54 1.38 -3.62
CA LEU A 34 2.82 2.41 -4.61
C LEU A 34 2.25 3.71 -4.08
N ALA A 35 3.10 4.67 -3.81
CA ALA A 35 2.69 5.98 -3.30
C ALA A 35 3.85 6.94 -3.39
N SER A 36 3.56 8.24 -3.27
CA SER A 36 4.62 9.24 -3.26
C SER A 36 5.47 9.10 -1.99
N GLY A 37 6.69 9.61 -2.07
CA GLY A 37 7.56 9.60 -0.89
C GLY A 37 6.98 10.38 0.26
N GLU A 38 6.21 11.43 -0.05
CA GLU A 38 5.57 12.23 0.98
C GLU A 38 4.58 11.40 1.79
N ILE A 39 3.77 10.58 1.11
CA ILE A 39 2.84 9.70 1.81
C ILE A 39 3.61 8.63 2.58
N LEU A 40 4.60 8.01 1.94
CA LEU A 40 5.31 6.90 2.56
C LEU A 40 6.11 7.31 3.79
N SER A 41 6.57 8.56 3.85
CA SER A 41 7.32 9.01 5.02
C SER A 41 6.47 8.97 6.29
N GLU A 42 5.16 9.05 6.16
CA GLU A 42 4.25 8.91 7.29
C GLU A 42 4.34 7.51 7.89
N PHE A 43 4.70 6.52 7.09
CA PHE A 43 4.73 5.12 7.50
C PHE A 43 6.15 4.55 7.54
N MET A 44 7.15 5.42 7.56
CA MET A 44 8.55 5.01 7.54
C MET A 44 8.86 3.97 8.62
N GLN A 45 8.43 4.24 9.85
CA GLN A 45 8.74 3.35 10.97
C GLN A 45 8.12 1.97 10.77
N ASP A 46 6.87 1.92 10.32
CA ASP A 46 6.20 0.64 10.08
C ASP A 46 6.92 -0.16 9.01
N LEU A 47 7.33 0.51 7.93
CA LEU A 47 8.02 -0.16 6.84
C LEU A 47 9.38 -0.68 7.26
N GLN A 48 10.11 0.13 8.04
CA GLN A 48 11.40 -0.29 8.57
C GLN A 48 11.27 -1.48 9.50
N ASN A 49 10.22 -1.48 10.32
CA ASN A 49 9.97 -2.61 11.23
C ASN A 49 9.73 -3.90 10.46
N LEU A 50 8.96 -3.84 9.38
CA LEU A 50 8.68 -5.02 8.57
C LEU A 50 9.96 -5.57 7.94
N VAL A 51 10.80 -4.70 7.42
CA VAL A 51 12.08 -5.12 6.85
C VAL A 51 12.95 -5.77 7.93
N ALA A 52 12.96 -5.17 9.11
CA ALA A 52 13.81 -5.66 10.21
C ALA A 52 13.41 -7.06 10.65
N ILE A 53 12.14 -7.42 10.57
CA ILE A 53 11.71 -8.75 10.98
C ILE A 53 11.60 -9.72 9.80
N GLY A 54 12.19 -9.35 8.66
CA GLY A 54 12.34 -10.29 7.55
C GLY A 54 11.18 -10.38 6.58
N LYS A 55 10.23 -9.46 6.64
CA LYS A 55 9.13 -9.48 5.69
C LYS A 55 9.59 -8.89 4.36
N LYS A 56 8.94 -9.35 3.27
CA LYS A 56 9.26 -8.83 1.95
C LYS A 56 8.52 -7.51 1.75
N VAL A 57 9.26 -6.44 1.55
CA VAL A 57 8.68 -5.10 1.37
C VAL A 57 9.09 -4.59 -0.01
N VAL A 58 8.11 -4.33 -0.87
CA VAL A 58 8.34 -3.83 -2.22
C VAL A 58 7.69 -2.45 -2.31
N ILE A 59 8.51 -1.46 -2.64
CA ILE A 59 8.08 -0.06 -2.67
C ILE A 59 8.26 0.51 -4.06
N LEU A 60 7.19 1.07 -4.60
CA LEU A 60 7.24 1.81 -5.85
C LEU A 60 6.95 3.27 -5.52
N SER A 61 7.93 4.15 -5.71
CA SER A 61 7.77 5.54 -5.30
C SER A 61 8.66 6.45 -6.14
N ASP A 62 8.39 7.74 -6.06
CA ASP A 62 9.16 8.74 -6.79
C ASP A 62 10.48 9.07 -6.10
N ASP A 63 10.49 9.14 -4.77
CA ASP A 63 11.69 9.56 -4.07
C ASP A 63 11.68 9.01 -2.65
N PHE A 64 11.66 7.70 -2.52
CA PHE A 64 11.59 7.07 -1.20
C PHE A 64 12.28 5.71 -1.25
N GLU A 65 13.21 5.49 -0.35
CA GLU A 65 13.93 4.25 -0.25
C GLU A 65 14.14 3.84 1.19
N ILE A 66 14.13 2.55 1.44
CA ILE A 66 14.46 1.99 2.74
C ILE A 66 15.52 0.91 2.51
N PRO A 67 16.62 0.92 3.27
CA PRO A 67 17.63 -0.12 3.12
C PRO A 67 17.03 -1.50 3.30
N SER A 68 17.44 -2.43 2.46
CA SER A 68 17.01 -3.83 2.47
C SER A 68 15.58 -4.06 2.00
N ALA A 69 14.86 -3.02 1.61
CA ALA A 69 13.57 -3.19 0.92
C ALA A 69 13.83 -3.22 -0.58
N ILE A 70 12.88 -3.75 -1.33
CA ILE A 70 12.96 -3.75 -2.78
C ILE A 70 12.29 -2.46 -3.26
N CYS A 71 13.10 -1.51 -3.75
CA CYS A 71 12.58 -0.19 -4.12
C CYS A 71 12.69 0.02 -5.62
N HIS A 72 11.60 0.46 -6.22
CA HIS A 72 11.54 0.80 -7.64
C HIS A 72 11.15 2.28 -7.77
N LYS A 73 11.90 3.02 -8.56
CA LYS A 73 11.62 4.43 -8.75
C LYS A 73 10.66 4.61 -9.93
N THR A 74 9.60 5.37 -9.72
CA THR A 74 8.60 5.61 -10.74
C THR A 74 7.89 6.93 -10.46
N THR A 75 7.18 7.44 -11.45
CA THR A 75 6.34 8.60 -11.21
C THR A 75 5.11 8.15 -10.43
N THR A 76 4.62 9.01 -9.55
CA THR A 76 3.46 8.70 -8.73
C THR A 76 2.42 9.81 -8.87
N GLU A 77 1.16 9.43 -8.65
CA GLU A 77 0.08 10.40 -8.60
C GLU A 77 0.06 11.03 -7.22
N LYS A 78 -0.16 12.32 -7.20
CA LYS A 78 -0.19 13.04 -5.93
C LYS A 78 -1.33 12.54 -5.07
N ASN A 79 -1.03 12.32 -3.79
CA ASN A 79 -2.01 11.92 -2.79
C ASN A 79 -2.67 10.55 -3.00
N GLN A 80 -2.20 9.76 -3.95
CA GLN A 80 -2.77 8.43 -4.16
C GLN A 80 -1.92 7.36 -3.49
N ILE A 81 -2.59 6.30 -3.05
CA ILE A 81 -1.90 5.15 -2.50
C ILE A 81 -2.53 3.86 -3.01
N ARG A 82 -1.69 2.87 -3.28
CA ARG A 82 -2.12 1.50 -3.58
C ARG A 82 -1.29 0.59 -2.71
N LEU A 83 -1.96 -0.18 -1.89
CA LEU A 83 -1.30 -1.04 -0.91
C LEU A 83 -1.88 -2.44 -0.99
N ILE A 84 -1.01 -3.45 -1.06
CA ILE A 84 -1.42 -4.85 -1.05
C ILE A 84 -0.64 -5.55 0.04
N THR A 85 -1.34 -6.20 0.96
CA THR A 85 -0.68 -6.95 2.02
C THR A 85 -0.99 -8.43 1.88
N ASP A 86 0.06 -9.25 1.92
CA ASP A 86 -0.03 -10.72 1.91
C ASP A 86 -0.79 -11.30 0.74
N SER A 87 -0.87 -10.55 -0.36
CA SER A 87 -1.65 -10.94 -1.55
C SER A 87 -3.10 -11.28 -1.17
N SER A 88 -3.58 -10.72 -0.07
CA SER A 88 -4.91 -11.03 0.45
C SER A 88 -5.79 -9.80 0.62
N TYR A 89 -5.21 -8.64 0.85
CA TYR A 89 -5.96 -7.41 1.09
C TYR A 89 -5.39 -6.26 0.29
N VAL A 90 -6.28 -5.38 -0.18
CA VAL A 90 -5.86 -4.18 -0.91
C VAL A 90 -6.49 -2.95 -0.28
N LEU A 91 -5.77 -1.84 -0.38
CA LEU A 91 -6.30 -0.54 0.00
C LEU A 91 -5.85 0.44 -1.08
N THR A 92 -6.79 1.20 -1.63
CA THR A 92 -6.46 2.16 -2.68
C THR A 92 -7.34 3.39 -2.51
N GLY A 93 -6.78 4.55 -2.74
CA GLY A 93 -7.54 5.79 -2.64
C GLY A 93 -6.67 7.00 -2.51
N VAL A 94 -7.21 8.02 -1.84
CA VAL A 94 -6.60 9.33 -1.75
C VAL A 94 -6.31 9.69 -0.31
N ILE A 95 -5.10 10.19 -0.03
CA ILE A 95 -4.71 10.70 1.28
C ILE A 95 -4.15 12.09 1.06
N SER A 96 -4.95 13.10 1.34
CA SER A 96 -4.53 14.49 1.18
C SER A 96 -4.60 15.28 2.49
N GLY A 97 -4.91 14.61 3.59
CA GLY A 97 -5.07 15.27 4.88
C GLY A 97 -6.47 15.82 5.09
N ASN A 98 -7.41 15.46 4.25
CA ASN A 98 -8.75 16.01 4.27
C ASN A 98 -9.73 15.02 4.90
N GLU A 99 -10.68 15.54 5.68
CA GLU A 99 -11.66 14.69 6.33
C GLU A 99 -12.62 14.04 5.33
N HIS A 100 -12.61 14.47 4.09
CA HIS A 100 -13.44 13.89 3.04
C HIS A 100 -12.68 12.92 2.12
N ASP A 101 -11.41 12.67 2.41
CA ASP A 101 -10.65 11.67 1.66
C ASP A 101 -11.32 10.31 1.79
N THR A 102 -11.24 9.52 0.72
CA THR A 102 -11.80 8.17 0.75
C THR A 102 -10.82 7.14 0.22
N CYS A 103 -10.89 5.96 0.79
CA CYS A 103 -10.13 4.81 0.31
C CYS A 103 -11.05 3.60 0.28
N LEU A 104 -10.74 2.69 -0.63
CA LEU A 104 -11.44 1.42 -0.74
C LEU A 104 -10.55 0.34 -0.15
N TYR A 105 -11.09 -0.46 0.77
CA TYR A 105 -10.38 -1.58 1.37
C TYR A 105 -11.15 -2.86 1.05
N SER A 106 -10.45 -3.90 0.60
CA SER A 106 -11.12 -5.13 0.22
C SER A 106 -10.20 -6.33 0.35
N GLY A 107 -10.78 -7.47 0.69
CA GLY A 107 -10.11 -8.76 0.61
C GLY A 107 -10.68 -9.62 -0.50
N GLN A 108 -11.44 -9.02 -1.43
CA GLN A 108 -12.05 -9.75 -2.51
C GLN A 108 -10.97 -10.19 -3.50
N GLN A 109 -10.89 -11.49 -3.75
CA GLN A 109 -9.79 -12.08 -4.50
C GLN A 109 -9.60 -11.53 -5.91
N ASN A 110 -10.67 -11.28 -6.61
CA ASN A 110 -10.54 -10.76 -7.97
C ASN A 110 -9.93 -9.36 -7.97
N LEU A 111 -10.33 -8.53 -7.02
CA LEU A 111 -9.77 -7.18 -6.91
C LEU A 111 -8.30 -7.24 -6.53
N VAL A 112 -7.96 -8.09 -5.57
CA VAL A 112 -6.58 -8.28 -5.16
C VAL A 112 -5.74 -8.73 -6.34
N SER A 113 -6.23 -9.67 -7.14
CA SER A 113 -5.51 -10.18 -8.30
C SER A 113 -5.27 -9.10 -9.34
N VAL A 114 -6.28 -8.28 -9.62
CA VAL A 114 -6.15 -7.19 -10.58
C VAL A 114 -5.12 -6.18 -10.13
N MET A 115 -5.18 -5.78 -8.86
CA MET A 115 -4.23 -4.81 -8.33
C MET A 115 -2.81 -5.36 -8.32
N LYS A 116 -2.67 -6.62 -7.93
CA LYS A 116 -1.37 -7.27 -7.89
C LYS A 116 -0.76 -7.35 -9.28
N GLU A 117 -1.57 -7.71 -10.27
CA GLU A 117 -1.12 -7.80 -11.65
C GLU A 117 -0.67 -6.44 -12.17
N ALA A 118 -1.43 -5.40 -11.84
CA ALA A 118 -1.09 -4.04 -12.26
C ALA A 118 0.28 -3.63 -11.72
N LEU A 119 0.55 -3.90 -10.45
CA LEU A 119 1.83 -3.56 -9.85
C LEU A 119 2.96 -4.39 -10.41
N LYS A 120 2.73 -5.68 -10.64
CA LYS A 120 3.75 -6.55 -11.23
C LYS A 120 4.12 -6.10 -12.64
N ASN A 121 3.12 -5.73 -13.44
CA ASN A 121 3.36 -5.24 -14.79
C ASN A 121 4.16 -3.94 -14.75
N LYS A 122 3.84 -3.06 -13.81
CA LYS A 122 4.58 -1.81 -13.69
C LYS A 122 6.04 -2.08 -13.32
N ILE A 123 6.28 -3.01 -12.42
CA ILE A 123 7.64 -3.37 -12.03
C ILE A 123 8.40 -3.93 -13.24
N GLU A 124 7.75 -4.77 -14.04
CA GLU A 124 8.39 -5.32 -15.24
C GLU A 124 8.80 -4.21 -16.21
N LEU A 125 7.92 -3.23 -16.42
CA LEU A 125 8.23 -2.13 -17.31
C LEU A 125 9.41 -1.31 -16.79
N LEU A 126 9.49 -1.13 -15.48
CA LEU A 126 10.57 -0.36 -14.89
C LEU A 126 11.91 -1.09 -14.97
N SER A 127 11.89 -2.40 -15.15
CA SER A 127 13.09 -3.20 -15.20
C SER A 127 13.71 -3.29 -16.58
N LYS A 128 13.09 -2.69 -17.59
CA LYS A 128 13.60 -2.75 -18.96
C LYS A 128 14.55 -1.64 -19.28
#